data_99a4895ee5e1ef59c3e541e22580e2c5
#
_entry.id   99a4895ee5e1ef59c3e541e22580e2c5
#
_cell.length_a   1.000
_cell.length_b   1.000
_cell.length_c   1.000
_cell.angle_alpha   90.00
_cell.angle_beta   90.00
_cell.angle_gamma   90.00
#
_symmetry.space_group_name_H-M   'P 1'
#
loop_
_entity.id
_entity.type
_entity.pdbx_description
1 polymer ?
#
loop_
_entity_poly.entity_id
_entity_poly.type
_entity_poly.pdbx_seq_one_letter_code
_entity_poly.pdbx_strand_id
1 'polypeptide(L)'
;FLNHSAVNPDFSLLSSMGKSQNFASEFNFFDEEKRAALFDGLYPTTDGDSIIQVLNTKRPNILIILMEGFGGAFVEPLGGLPDVTPHFNRLSKEGVFFTNCYANSFRTDRGTVCTFSGYLGLPTASVMKIPAKSRTLPAIAEGLSKAGYKTDFLYGGDINFTNMKSYLLSTGYQRLTANTDFSLAEQTSNAWGVNDDITFEYLYNQLRNRKEEGPWHTAFLTLSSHEPFEVPYHRLEDKIPNAFAYTDECLGKFIDRLKQTPAWKDLLVICLPDHSFYYPREGSNAMPRFYHIPLLWLGGAVKQPMQVDKIMNQTDLGSHFVGAAWVGTYCIYV
;
A
#
# COMPACT_ATOMS: atom_id res chain seq x y z
N PHE A 1 21.61 -20.53 -1.17
CA PHE A 1 21.03 -21.80 -0.65
C PHE A 1 21.99 -22.47 0.34
N LEU A 2 23.25 -22.72 -0.03
CA LEU A 2 24.27 -23.38 0.84
C LEU A 2 24.52 -22.63 2.16
N ASN A 3 24.52 -21.30 2.14
CA ASN A 3 24.70 -20.50 3.36
C ASN A 3 23.53 -20.67 4.34
N HIS A 4 22.30 -20.83 3.85
CA HIS A 4 21.14 -21.07 4.72
C HIS A 4 21.12 -22.48 5.31
N SER A 5 21.58 -23.48 4.56
CA SER A 5 21.67 -24.85 5.06
C SER A 5 22.77 -25.06 6.11
N ALA A 6 23.77 -24.15 6.16
CA ALA A 6 24.83 -24.16 7.16
C ALA A 6 24.45 -23.46 8.48
N VAL A 7 23.31 -22.77 8.52
CA VAL A 7 22.85 -22.06 9.73
C VAL A 7 22.27 -23.05 10.73
N ASN A 8 22.85 -23.09 11.91
CA ASN A 8 22.26 -23.85 13.02
C ASN A 8 21.02 -23.11 13.55
N PRO A 9 19.81 -23.69 13.45
CA PRO A 9 18.58 -23.01 13.85
C PRO A 9 18.52 -22.68 15.34
N ASP A 10 19.04 -23.57 16.21
CA ASP A 10 19.03 -23.36 17.65
C ASP A 10 19.97 -22.22 18.04
N PHE A 11 21.17 -22.17 17.45
CA PHE A 11 22.08 -21.05 17.64
C PHE A 11 21.49 -19.73 17.14
N SER A 12 20.85 -19.74 15.99
CA SER A 12 20.18 -18.55 15.44
C SER A 12 19.07 -18.06 16.34
N LEU A 13 18.25 -18.97 16.89
CA LEU A 13 17.21 -18.63 17.83
C LEU A 13 17.78 -18.00 19.10
N LEU A 14 18.73 -18.67 19.76
CA LEU A 14 19.37 -18.17 20.99
C LEU A 14 20.09 -16.85 20.76
N SER A 15 20.81 -16.70 19.65
CA SER A 15 21.47 -15.45 19.27
C SER A 15 20.47 -14.31 19.03
N SER A 16 19.29 -14.61 18.48
CA SER A 16 18.25 -13.61 18.25
C SER A 16 17.59 -13.12 19.54
N MET A 17 17.47 -13.98 20.55
CA MET A 17 16.89 -13.61 21.84
C MET A 17 17.72 -12.56 22.59
N GLY A 18 19.05 -12.54 22.38
CA GLY A 18 19.95 -11.54 22.97
C GLY A 18 20.04 -10.24 22.18
N LYS A 19 19.50 -10.18 20.97
CA LYS A 19 19.56 -8.99 20.10
C LYS A 19 18.29 -8.16 20.24
N SER A 20 18.21 -7.29 21.26
CA SER A 20 17.18 -6.27 21.29
C SER A 20 17.65 -5.06 20.44
N GLN A 21 16.96 -4.75 19.36
CA GLN A 21 17.18 -3.48 18.65
C GLN A 21 16.65 -2.32 19.49
N ASN A 22 17.56 -1.46 19.91
CA ASN A 22 17.20 -0.22 20.60
C ASN A 22 17.18 0.94 19.59
N PHE A 23 16.03 1.19 18.98
CA PHE A 23 15.85 2.25 18.01
C PHE A 23 16.17 3.63 18.57
N ALA A 24 15.96 3.85 19.85
CA ALA A 24 16.26 5.12 20.49
C ALA A 24 17.78 5.40 20.54
N SER A 25 18.61 4.38 20.62
CA SER A 25 20.07 4.55 20.54
C SER A 25 20.59 4.49 19.10
N GLU A 26 19.99 3.66 18.24
CA GLU A 26 20.43 3.46 16.86
C GLU A 26 20.10 4.65 15.95
N PHE A 27 18.94 5.29 16.15
CA PHE A 27 18.43 6.37 15.30
C PHE A 27 18.33 7.73 16.03
N ASN A 28 19.00 7.90 17.16
CA ASN A 28 19.06 9.16 17.87
C ASN A 28 20.23 10.01 17.38
N PHE A 29 20.05 10.71 16.25
CA PHE A 29 21.09 11.53 15.62
C PHE A 29 21.19 12.96 16.16
N PHE A 30 20.18 13.42 16.89
CA PHE A 30 20.06 14.80 17.41
C PHE A 30 19.52 14.80 18.82
N ASP A 31 19.87 15.80 19.61
CA ASP A 31 19.19 16.07 20.89
C ASP A 31 17.71 16.46 20.69
N GLU A 32 16.95 16.48 21.76
CA GLU A 32 15.49 16.67 21.72
C GLU A 32 15.09 18.06 21.20
N GLU A 33 15.83 19.11 21.59
CA GLU A 33 15.56 20.47 21.17
C GLU A 33 15.78 20.65 19.67
N LYS A 34 16.89 20.12 19.15
CA LYS A 34 17.19 20.15 17.72
C LYS A 34 16.23 19.30 16.91
N ARG A 35 15.80 18.14 17.42
CA ARG A 35 14.77 17.31 16.75
C ARG A 35 13.46 18.08 16.62
N ALA A 36 12.99 18.73 17.70
CA ALA A 36 11.76 19.51 17.67
C ALA A 36 11.85 20.64 16.63
N ALA A 37 12.92 21.42 16.66
CA ALA A 37 13.13 22.51 15.71
C ALA A 37 13.20 22.04 14.24
N LEU A 38 13.85 20.91 13.98
CA LEU A 38 13.91 20.33 12.62
C LEU A 38 12.54 19.81 12.18
N PHE A 39 11.77 19.19 13.09
CA PHE A 39 10.45 18.67 12.78
C PHE A 39 9.46 19.80 12.47
N ASP A 40 9.45 20.86 13.28
CA ASP A 40 8.61 22.04 13.04
C ASP A 40 8.92 22.70 11.68
N GLY A 41 10.18 22.69 11.27
CA GLY A 41 10.58 23.21 9.96
C GLY A 41 10.15 22.35 8.75
N LEU A 42 9.82 21.07 8.97
CA LEU A 42 9.36 20.18 7.88
C LEU A 42 7.91 20.41 7.48
N TYR A 43 7.10 20.97 8.37
CA TYR A 43 5.67 21.21 8.16
C TYR A 43 5.31 22.69 8.39
N PRO A 44 5.86 23.60 7.54
CA PRO A 44 5.52 25.01 7.68
C PRO A 44 4.02 25.16 7.39
N THR A 45 3.30 25.76 8.34
CA THR A 45 1.94 26.22 8.08
C THR A 45 2.04 27.47 7.20
N THR A 46 1.66 27.36 5.96
CA THR A 46 1.55 28.51 5.05
C THR A 46 0.14 29.11 5.16
N ASP A 47 0.06 30.38 5.49
CA ASP A 47 -1.19 31.18 5.50
C ASP A 47 -1.74 31.39 4.08
N GLY A 48 -1.97 30.33 3.31
CA GLY A 48 -2.38 30.43 1.92
C GLY A 48 -2.67 29.11 1.24
N ASP A 49 -2.48 27.99 1.95
CA ASP A 49 -2.80 26.67 1.39
C ASP A 49 -4.31 26.57 1.15
N SER A 50 -4.70 26.48 -0.10
CA SER A 50 -6.10 26.27 -0.47
C SER A 50 -6.47 24.81 -0.17
N ILE A 51 -7.45 24.62 0.70
CA ILE A 51 -8.00 23.29 0.99
C ILE A 51 -9.06 22.95 -0.05
N ILE A 52 -8.82 21.93 -0.86
CA ILE A 52 -9.78 21.43 -1.84
C ILE A 52 -10.47 20.19 -1.32
N GLN A 53 -11.79 20.25 -1.16
CA GLN A 53 -12.60 19.08 -0.83
C GLN A 53 -12.83 18.23 -2.09
N VAL A 54 -12.18 17.07 -2.16
CA VAL A 54 -12.18 16.19 -3.34
C VAL A 54 -13.28 15.12 -3.32
N LEU A 55 -13.92 14.87 -2.18
CA LEU A 55 -14.99 13.89 -2.05
C LEU A 55 -16.37 14.56 -1.93
N ASN A 56 -17.38 13.88 -2.46
CA ASN A 56 -18.79 14.29 -2.41
C ASN A 56 -19.53 13.72 -1.18
N THR A 57 -18.91 12.85 -0.40
CA THR A 57 -19.46 12.25 0.82
C THR A 57 -18.47 12.34 1.97
N LYS A 58 -19.00 12.47 3.20
CA LYS A 58 -18.20 12.55 4.43
C LYS A 58 -17.82 11.18 5.02
N ARG A 59 -18.48 10.12 4.58
CA ARG A 59 -18.25 8.75 5.10
C ARG A 59 -18.27 7.73 3.94
N PRO A 60 -17.31 7.80 3.01
CA PRO A 60 -17.24 6.83 1.93
C PRO A 60 -16.90 5.44 2.48
N ASN A 61 -17.29 4.40 1.76
CA ASN A 61 -16.63 3.13 1.86
C ASN A 61 -15.20 3.28 1.29
N ILE A 62 -14.22 2.58 1.84
CA ILE A 62 -12.81 2.79 1.50
C ILE A 62 -12.18 1.47 1.08
N LEU A 63 -11.69 1.41 -0.15
CA LEU A 63 -10.85 0.34 -0.66
C LEU A 63 -9.44 0.88 -0.91
N ILE A 64 -8.45 0.34 -0.20
CA ILE A 64 -7.03 0.63 -0.46
C ILE A 64 -6.44 -0.57 -1.17
N ILE A 65 -5.92 -0.38 -2.38
CA ILE A 65 -5.21 -1.39 -3.15
C ILE A 65 -3.72 -1.05 -3.11
N LEU A 66 -2.96 -1.83 -2.34
CA LEU A 66 -1.50 -1.83 -2.37
C LEU A 66 -1.04 -2.70 -3.54
N MET A 67 -0.42 -2.08 -4.53
CA MET A 67 0.06 -2.76 -5.72
C MET A 67 1.53 -3.14 -5.55
N GLU A 68 1.82 -4.44 -5.39
CA GLU A 68 3.17 -4.96 -5.14
C GLU A 68 4.21 -4.40 -6.12
N GLY A 69 5.18 -3.64 -5.59
CA GLY A 69 6.32 -3.12 -6.33
C GLY A 69 6.01 -2.17 -7.49
N PHE A 70 4.78 -1.68 -7.63
CA PHE A 70 4.25 -0.98 -8.82
C PHE A 70 4.78 0.45 -8.94
N GLY A 71 6.09 0.58 -9.24
CA GLY A 71 6.79 1.86 -9.34
C GLY A 71 6.43 2.70 -10.56
N GLY A 72 6.75 3.98 -10.51
CA GLY A 72 6.54 4.94 -11.61
C GLY A 72 7.23 4.56 -12.92
N ALA A 73 8.27 3.70 -12.86
CA ALA A 73 8.95 3.18 -14.06
C ALA A 73 8.02 2.40 -15.01
N PHE A 74 6.88 1.90 -14.53
CA PHE A 74 5.89 1.16 -15.33
C PHE A 74 4.65 1.98 -15.68
N VAL A 75 4.60 3.23 -15.23
CA VAL A 75 3.42 4.11 -15.38
C VAL A 75 3.75 5.25 -16.33
N GLU A 76 3.24 5.17 -17.56
CA GLU A 76 3.54 6.12 -18.64
C GLU A 76 3.25 7.59 -18.27
N PRO A 77 2.12 7.96 -17.60
CA PRO A 77 1.89 9.32 -17.12
C PRO A 77 2.94 9.86 -16.14
N LEU A 78 3.77 9.00 -15.53
CA LEU A 78 4.89 9.37 -14.66
C LEU A 78 6.24 9.34 -15.39
N GLY A 79 6.24 9.20 -16.72
CA GLY A 79 7.46 9.07 -17.52
C GLY A 79 8.02 7.65 -17.56
N GLY A 80 7.25 6.64 -17.14
CA GLY A 80 7.60 5.24 -17.20
C GLY A 80 7.49 4.64 -18.62
N LEU A 81 7.73 3.33 -18.71
CA LEU A 81 7.67 2.60 -19.97
C LEU A 81 6.28 2.69 -20.60
N PRO A 82 6.21 2.91 -21.93
CA PRO A 82 4.94 2.91 -22.64
C PRO A 82 4.31 1.51 -22.66
N ASP A 83 3.00 1.46 -22.80
CA ASP A 83 2.21 0.24 -22.98
C ASP A 83 2.33 -0.82 -21.88
N VAL A 84 2.96 -0.55 -20.74
CA VAL A 84 2.98 -1.51 -19.63
C VAL A 84 1.66 -1.51 -18.88
N THR A 85 1.14 -0.35 -18.55
CA THR A 85 -0.03 -0.18 -17.69
C THR A 85 -1.16 0.64 -18.33
N PRO A 86 -1.73 0.20 -19.48
CA PRO A 86 -2.74 0.96 -20.20
C PRO A 86 -4.02 1.19 -19.42
N HIS A 87 -4.41 0.27 -18.53
CA HIS A 87 -5.58 0.43 -17.67
C HIS A 87 -5.35 1.50 -16.62
N PHE A 88 -4.22 1.47 -15.92
CA PHE A 88 -3.86 2.51 -14.95
C PHE A 88 -3.74 3.88 -15.63
N ASN A 89 -3.13 3.94 -16.82
CA ASN A 89 -3.00 5.17 -17.61
C ASN A 89 -4.38 5.75 -17.99
N ARG A 90 -5.36 4.91 -18.29
CA ARG A 90 -6.76 5.33 -18.51
C ARG A 90 -7.39 5.81 -17.20
N LEU A 91 -7.31 5.01 -16.15
CA LEU A 91 -7.92 5.29 -14.85
C LEU A 91 -7.37 6.57 -14.21
N SER A 92 -6.10 6.90 -14.44
CA SER A 92 -5.48 8.14 -13.93
C SER A 92 -6.19 9.42 -14.42
N LYS A 93 -6.91 9.34 -15.54
CA LYS A 93 -7.71 10.44 -16.10
C LYS A 93 -9.13 10.50 -15.56
N GLU A 94 -9.55 9.50 -14.79
CA GLU A 94 -10.92 9.38 -14.28
C GLU A 94 -11.02 9.75 -12.78
N GLY A 95 -9.90 9.98 -12.11
CA GLY A 95 -9.84 10.25 -10.68
C GLY A 95 -8.89 11.36 -10.29
N VAL A 96 -8.54 11.41 -9.01
CA VAL A 96 -7.50 12.31 -8.50
C VAL A 96 -6.16 11.60 -8.60
N PHE A 97 -5.32 12.06 -9.51
CA PHE A 97 -4.02 11.47 -9.79
C PHE A 97 -2.89 12.35 -9.24
N PHE A 98 -2.08 11.77 -8.35
CA PHE A 98 -0.93 12.44 -7.74
C PHE A 98 0.32 12.06 -8.52
N THR A 99 0.97 13.04 -9.11
CA THR A 99 2.10 12.83 -10.02
C THR A 99 3.46 12.87 -9.34
N ASN A 100 3.54 13.34 -8.09
CA ASN A 100 4.78 13.50 -7.33
C ASN A 100 4.71 12.77 -5.97
N CYS A 101 4.27 11.51 -5.97
CA CYS A 101 4.25 10.68 -4.77
C CYS A 101 5.51 9.80 -4.71
N TYR A 102 6.06 9.64 -3.50
CA TYR A 102 7.28 8.86 -3.30
C TYR A 102 7.10 7.80 -2.21
N ALA A 103 7.61 6.60 -2.49
CA ALA A 103 7.69 5.53 -1.50
C ALA A 103 8.76 5.85 -0.45
N ASN A 104 8.51 5.46 0.79
CA ASN A 104 9.46 5.63 1.89
C ASN A 104 10.36 4.41 2.09
N SER A 105 10.15 3.34 1.32
CA SER A 105 10.84 2.06 1.43
C SER A 105 10.88 1.34 0.08
N PHE A 106 11.64 0.25 0.06
CA PHE A 106 11.81 -0.66 -1.08
C PHE A 106 11.42 -2.11 -0.73
N ARG A 107 10.61 -2.30 0.32
CA ARG A 107 10.17 -3.63 0.78
C ARG A 107 8.75 -3.57 1.31
N THR A 108 7.99 -4.62 1.03
CA THR A 108 6.58 -4.76 1.40
C THR A 108 6.33 -4.59 2.90
N ASP A 109 7.15 -5.22 3.75
CA ASP A 109 7.00 -5.14 5.21
C ASP A 109 7.17 -3.72 5.78
N ARG A 110 7.97 -2.88 5.12
CA ARG A 110 8.15 -1.47 5.49
C ARG A 110 7.11 -0.59 4.83
N GLY A 111 6.89 -0.76 3.52
CA GLY A 111 5.93 0.02 2.77
C GLY A 111 4.50 -0.13 3.29
N THR A 112 4.11 -1.33 3.71
CA THR A 112 2.83 -1.58 4.37
C THR A 112 2.67 -0.74 5.65
N VAL A 113 3.73 -0.68 6.49
CA VAL A 113 3.71 0.14 7.71
C VAL A 113 3.72 1.64 7.37
N CYS A 114 4.50 2.05 6.35
CA CYS A 114 4.51 3.43 5.88
C CYS A 114 3.10 3.88 5.47
N THR A 115 2.40 3.06 4.69
CA THR A 115 1.07 3.36 4.19
C THR A 115 0.02 3.37 5.30
N PHE A 116 -0.05 2.31 6.11
CA PHE A 116 -1.15 2.15 7.05
C PHE A 116 -0.94 2.83 8.40
N SER A 117 0.31 3.07 8.80
CA SER A 117 0.64 3.69 10.08
C SER A 117 1.27 5.08 9.95
N GLY A 118 1.60 5.54 8.73
CA GLY A 118 2.34 6.80 8.54
C GLY A 118 3.73 6.77 9.18
N TYR A 119 4.29 5.58 9.44
CA TYR A 119 5.57 5.43 10.12
C TYR A 119 6.70 5.27 9.11
N LEU A 120 7.77 6.03 9.27
CA LEU A 120 8.90 6.03 8.34
C LEU A 120 9.57 4.66 8.22
N GLY A 121 9.93 4.28 7.00
CA GLY A 121 10.73 3.10 6.73
C GLY A 121 12.16 3.26 7.21
N LEU A 122 12.55 2.48 8.22
CA LEU A 122 13.93 2.52 8.74
C LEU A 122 14.89 1.80 7.77
N PRO A 123 16.10 2.32 7.56
CA PRO A 123 17.04 1.76 6.57
C PRO A 123 17.45 0.31 6.86
N THR A 124 17.69 -0.03 8.12
CA THR A 124 18.26 -1.32 8.54
C THR A 124 17.27 -2.26 9.21
N ALA A 125 16.09 -1.75 9.61
CA ALA A 125 15.12 -2.50 10.39
C ALA A 125 13.71 -2.43 9.80
N SER A 126 12.90 -3.44 10.06
CA SER A 126 11.45 -3.42 9.84
C SER A 126 10.73 -3.47 11.17
N VAL A 127 10.01 -2.42 11.50
CA VAL A 127 9.24 -2.34 12.75
C VAL A 127 8.13 -3.41 12.78
N MET A 128 7.61 -3.83 11.63
CA MET A 128 6.62 -4.92 11.52
C MET A 128 7.13 -6.21 12.16
N LYS A 129 8.43 -6.49 12.05
CA LYS A 129 9.07 -7.69 12.62
C LYS A 129 9.27 -7.62 14.14
N ILE A 130 8.90 -6.51 14.78
CA ILE A 130 9.05 -6.29 16.22
C ILE A 130 7.65 -6.00 16.81
N PRO A 131 6.86 -7.06 17.14
CA PRO A 131 5.49 -6.91 17.59
C PRO A 131 5.32 -5.99 18.82
N ALA A 132 6.32 -5.99 19.73
CA ALA A 132 6.31 -5.11 20.90
C ALA A 132 6.28 -3.61 20.55
N LYS A 133 6.76 -3.25 19.34
CA LYS A 133 6.77 -1.87 18.83
C LYS A 133 5.65 -1.63 17.83
N SER A 134 5.46 -2.54 16.87
CA SER A 134 4.48 -2.34 15.81
C SER A 134 3.03 -2.27 16.30
N ARG A 135 2.70 -2.99 17.39
CA ARG A 135 1.37 -2.95 18.01
C ARG A 135 0.99 -1.61 18.66
N THR A 136 1.94 -0.70 18.86
CA THR A 136 1.71 0.63 19.45
C THR A 136 1.63 1.74 18.40
N LEU A 137 1.80 1.38 17.13
CA LEU A 137 1.69 2.35 16.05
C LEU A 137 0.22 2.76 15.82
N PRO A 138 -0.03 4.03 15.56
CA PRO A 138 -1.34 4.44 15.05
C PRO A 138 -1.57 3.78 13.70
N ALA A 139 -2.84 3.56 13.31
CA ALA A 139 -3.12 2.99 12.01
C ALA A 139 -4.48 3.40 11.44
N ILE A 140 -4.57 3.41 10.11
CA ILE A 140 -5.81 3.72 9.37
C ILE A 140 -6.95 2.83 9.84
N ALA A 141 -6.75 1.51 9.91
CA ALA A 141 -7.80 0.57 10.28
C ALA A 141 -8.28 0.77 11.72
N GLU A 142 -7.39 1.10 12.67
CA GLU A 142 -7.77 1.41 14.04
C GLU A 142 -8.64 2.69 14.10
N GLY A 143 -8.22 3.75 13.42
CA GLY A 143 -8.98 5.00 13.35
C GLY A 143 -10.36 4.80 12.73
N LEU A 144 -10.43 4.06 11.63
CA LEU A 144 -11.68 3.72 10.96
C LEU A 144 -12.58 2.83 11.81
N SER A 145 -12.02 1.82 12.48
CA SER A 145 -12.77 0.95 13.39
C SER A 145 -13.38 1.75 14.54
N LYS A 146 -12.63 2.68 15.16
CA LYS A 146 -13.15 3.61 16.17
C LYS A 146 -14.27 4.51 15.64
N ALA A 147 -14.23 4.85 14.34
CA ALA A 147 -15.28 5.59 13.65
C ALA A 147 -16.48 4.72 13.19
N GLY A 148 -16.50 3.43 13.56
CA GLY A 148 -17.58 2.50 13.27
C GLY A 148 -17.50 1.80 11.91
N TYR A 149 -16.33 1.80 11.26
CA TYR A 149 -16.10 1.02 10.04
C TYR A 149 -15.83 -0.45 10.36
N LYS A 150 -16.31 -1.35 9.50
CA LYS A 150 -15.84 -2.74 9.44
C LYS A 150 -14.54 -2.76 8.64
N THR A 151 -13.52 -3.45 9.15
CA THR A 151 -12.16 -3.40 8.59
C THR A 151 -11.68 -4.79 8.18
N ASP A 152 -11.34 -4.94 6.91
CA ASP A 152 -10.91 -6.19 6.29
C ASP A 152 -9.55 -6.01 5.61
N PHE A 153 -8.74 -7.07 5.58
CA PHE A 153 -7.51 -7.13 4.80
C PHE A 153 -7.48 -8.41 3.95
N LEU A 154 -7.10 -8.28 2.68
CA LEU A 154 -6.94 -9.38 1.74
C LEU A 154 -5.50 -9.42 1.25
N TYR A 155 -4.89 -10.61 1.25
CA TYR A 155 -3.58 -10.87 0.67
C TYR A 155 -3.52 -12.31 0.13
N GLY A 156 -3.17 -12.48 -1.14
CA GLY A 156 -3.04 -13.80 -1.76
C GLY A 156 -1.85 -14.63 -1.28
N GLY A 157 -0.92 -14.06 -0.52
CA GLY A 157 0.28 -14.71 0.00
C GLY A 157 0.16 -15.20 1.43
N ASP A 158 1.28 -15.71 1.98
CA ASP A 158 1.39 -16.10 3.39
C ASP A 158 1.41 -14.87 4.29
N ILE A 159 0.30 -14.62 4.95
CA ILE A 159 0.13 -13.45 5.84
C ILE A 159 1.00 -13.53 7.12
N ASN A 160 1.62 -14.68 7.43
CA ASN A 160 2.55 -14.79 8.54
C ASN A 160 3.94 -14.29 8.19
N PHE A 161 4.22 -14.16 6.89
CA PHE A 161 5.50 -13.61 6.42
C PHE A 161 5.78 -12.25 7.07
N THR A 162 6.99 -12.07 7.59
CA THR A 162 7.46 -10.84 8.26
C THR A 162 6.62 -10.34 9.45
N ASN A 163 5.82 -11.21 10.09
CA ASN A 163 4.85 -10.87 11.15
C ASN A 163 3.69 -9.96 10.69
N MET A 164 3.35 -9.96 9.41
CA MET A 164 2.28 -9.13 8.85
C MET A 164 0.95 -9.38 9.56
N LYS A 165 0.57 -10.64 9.79
CA LYS A 165 -0.66 -11.01 10.53
C LYS A 165 -0.74 -10.33 11.90
N SER A 166 0.35 -10.38 12.67
CA SER A 166 0.41 -9.76 14.00
C SER A 166 0.24 -8.24 13.91
N TYR A 167 0.90 -7.60 12.96
CA TYR A 167 0.79 -6.18 12.72
C TYR A 167 -0.66 -5.78 12.35
N LEU A 168 -1.26 -6.44 11.37
CA LEU A 168 -2.61 -6.12 10.88
C LEU A 168 -3.68 -6.26 11.99
N LEU A 169 -3.64 -7.36 12.75
CA LEU A 169 -4.58 -7.55 13.87
C LEU A 169 -4.39 -6.50 14.96
N SER A 170 -3.15 -6.18 15.33
CA SER A 170 -2.86 -5.20 16.37
C SER A 170 -3.17 -3.75 15.95
N THR A 171 -3.26 -3.49 14.67
CA THR A 171 -3.56 -2.18 14.10
C THR A 171 -5.01 -2.00 13.62
N GLY A 172 -5.89 -2.94 13.99
CA GLY A 172 -7.35 -2.74 13.90
C GLY A 172 -8.05 -3.42 12.74
N TYR A 173 -7.40 -4.28 11.96
CA TYR A 173 -8.10 -5.13 10.99
C TYR A 173 -8.84 -6.26 11.70
N GLN A 174 -10.15 -6.36 11.48
CA GLN A 174 -11.06 -7.30 12.14
C GLN A 174 -11.13 -8.65 11.43
N ARG A 175 -11.00 -8.66 10.10
CA ARG A 175 -11.00 -9.86 9.27
C ARG A 175 -9.80 -9.85 8.34
N LEU A 176 -9.10 -10.98 8.30
CA LEU A 176 -7.98 -11.20 7.42
C LEU A 176 -8.30 -12.38 6.49
N THR A 177 -8.08 -12.19 5.22
CA THR A 177 -8.14 -13.25 4.20
C THR A 177 -6.74 -13.44 3.63
N ALA A 178 -6.25 -14.67 3.61
CA ALA A 178 -4.91 -15.03 3.18
C ALA A 178 -4.94 -16.19 2.18
N ASN A 179 -3.77 -16.61 1.69
CA ASN A 179 -3.66 -17.74 0.77
C ASN A 179 -4.40 -19.00 1.26
N THR A 180 -4.39 -19.28 2.57
CA THR A 180 -5.05 -20.44 3.19
C THR A 180 -6.59 -20.43 3.08
N ASP A 181 -7.19 -19.32 2.73
CA ASP A 181 -8.64 -19.20 2.52
C ASP A 181 -9.06 -19.57 1.08
N PHE A 182 -8.10 -19.88 0.22
CA PHE A 182 -8.31 -20.31 -1.16
C PHE A 182 -8.10 -21.83 -1.30
N SER A 183 -8.57 -22.41 -2.39
CA SER A 183 -8.35 -23.84 -2.67
C SER A 183 -6.86 -24.15 -2.87
N LEU A 184 -6.45 -25.40 -2.64
CA LEU A 184 -5.05 -25.80 -2.81
C LEU A 184 -4.50 -25.53 -4.22
N ALA A 185 -5.33 -25.65 -5.24
CA ALA A 185 -4.95 -25.33 -6.61
C ALA A 185 -4.69 -23.84 -6.81
N GLU A 186 -5.49 -22.98 -6.20
CA GLU A 186 -5.33 -21.53 -6.25
C GLU A 186 -4.12 -21.05 -5.45
N GLN A 187 -3.84 -21.66 -4.28
CA GLN A 187 -2.67 -21.34 -3.44
C GLN A 187 -1.34 -21.53 -4.15
N THR A 188 -1.29 -22.40 -5.17
CA THR A 188 -0.07 -22.71 -5.94
C THR A 188 -0.06 -22.07 -7.32
N SER A 189 -0.99 -21.16 -7.59
CA SER A 189 -1.08 -20.47 -8.89
C SER A 189 0.08 -19.49 -9.12
N ASN A 190 0.74 -19.05 -8.05
CA ASN A 190 1.96 -18.24 -8.07
C ASN A 190 2.98 -18.80 -7.09
N ALA A 191 4.27 -18.51 -7.29
CA ALA A 191 5.36 -18.92 -6.39
C ALA A 191 5.18 -18.43 -4.94
N TRP A 192 4.46 -17.34 -4.74
CA TRP A 192 4.20 -16.71 -3.44
C TRP A 192 2.77 -16.91 -2.91
N GLY A 193 1.90 -17.55 -3.70
CA GLY A 193 0.52 -17.79 -3.29
C GLY A 193 -0.48 -17.71 -4.45
N VAL A 194 -1.52 -16.92 -4.28
CA VAL A 194 -2.65 -16.81 -5.19
C VAL A 194 -2.46 -15.65 -6.17
N ASN A 195 -2.61 -15.91 -7.46
CA ASN A 195 -2.50 -14.90 -8.50
C ASN A 195 -3.55 -13.77 -8.37
N ASP A 196 -3.22 -12.60 -8.93
CA ASP A 196 -4.04 -11.39 -8.83
C ASP A 196 -5.41 -11.53 -9.51
N ASP A 197 -5.55 -12.27 -10.59
CA ASP A 197 -6.86 -12.50 -11.23
C ASP A 197 -7.84 -13.20 -10.27
N ILE A 198 -7.36 -14.16 -9.51
CA ILE A 198 -8.17 -14.91 -8.53
C ILE A 198 -8.50 -14.03 -7.32
N THR A 199 -7.51 -13.31 -6.79
CA THR A 199 -7.72 -12.44 -5.62
C THR A 199 -8.58 -11.23 -5.94
N PHE A 200 -8.49 -10.62 -7.12
CA PHE A 200 -9.41 -9.59 -7.58
C PHE A 200 -10.82 -10.12 -7.79
N GLU A 201 -10.99 -11.34 -8.32
CA GLU A 201 -12.30 -11.97 -8.45
C GLU A 201 -12.94 -12.24 -7.06
N TYR A 202 -12.14 -12.74 -6.11
CA TYR A 202 -12.57 -12.91 -4.72
C TYR A 202 -13.03 -11.57 -4.12
N LEU A 203 -12.22 -10.53 -4.25
CA LEU A 203 -12.52 -9.18 -3.76
C LEU A 203 -13.80 -8.63 -4.39
N TYR A 204 -13.96 -8.77 -5.72
CA TYR A 204 -15.17 -8.34 -6.41
C TYR A 204 -16.42 -9.02 -5.85
N ASN A 205 -16.36 -10.34 -5.66
CA ASN A 205 -17.49 -11.10 -5.11
C ASN A 205 -17.79 -10.72 -3.66
N GLN A 206 -16.76 -10.47 -2.84
CA GLN A 206 -16.89 -9.99 -1.48
C GLN A 206 -17.63 -8.63 -1.45
N LEU A 207 -17.20 -7.67 -2.26
CA LEU A 207 -17.75 -6.32 -2.27
C LEU A 207 -19.18 -6.29 -2.86
N ARG A 208 -19.42 -7.03 -3.96
CA ARG A 208 -20.74 -7.13 -4.60
C ARG A 208 -21.78 -7.74 -3.68
N ASN A 209 -21.40 -8.75 -2.90
CA ASN A 209 -22.31 -9.51 -2.05
C ASN A 209 -22.36 -9.01 -0.61
N ARG A 210 -21.70 -7.89 -0.31
CA ARG A 210 -21.64 -7.35 1.04
C ARG A 210 -23.02 -6.94 1.53
N LYS A 211 -23.44 -7.54 2.65
CA LYS A 211 -24.75 -7.29 3.29
C LYS A 211 -24.63 -6.59 4.65
N GLU A 212 -23.41 -6.33 5.08
CA GLU A 212 -23.14 -5.68 6.36
C GLU A 212 -23.61 -4.23 6.33
N GLU A 213 -24.35 -3.84 7.38
CA GLU A 213 -24.77 -2.45 7.55
C GLU A 213 -23.59 -1.57 8.01
N GLY A 214 -23.58 -0.32 7.57
CA GLY A 214 -22.57 0.67 7.93
C GLY A 214 -21.39 0.75 6.96
N PRO A 215 -20.49 1.72 7.18
CA PRO A 215 -19.33 1.92 6.34
C PRO A 215 -18.29 0.84 6.57
N TRP A 216 -17.50 0.58 5.54
CA TRP A 216 -16.43 -0.42 5.57
C TRP A 216 -15.14 0.08 4.96
N HIS A 217 -14.06 -0.52 5.40
CA HIS A 217 -12.72 -0.38 4.84
C HIS A 217 -12.15 -1.75 4.52
N THR A 218 -11.72 -1.92 3.29
CA THR A 218 -10.97 -3.09 2.87
C THR A 218 -9.62 -2.64 2.32
N ALA A 219 -8.54 -3.27 2.77
CA ALA A 219 -7.24 -3.16 2.14
C ALA A 219 -6.92 -4.46 1.41
N PHE A 220 -6.32 -4.34 0.24
CA PHE A 220 -5.88 -5.47 -0.58
C PHE A 220 -4.45 -5.25 -1.03
N LEU A 221 -3.58 -6.22 -0.78
CA LEU A 221 -2.22 -6.27 -1.28
C LEU A 221 -2.15 -7.25 -2.46
N THR A 222 -1.75 -6.76 -3.64
CA THR A 222 -1.53 -7.62 -4.81
C THR A 222 -0.22 -8.41 -4.67
N LEU A 223 -0.02 -9.41 -5.53
CA LEU A 223 1.10 -10.34 -5.39
C LEU A 223 1.85 -10.60 -6.70
N SER A 224 1.15 -10.62 -7.83
CA SER A 224 1.66 -11.25 -9.06
C SER A 224 2.82 -10.51 -9.72
N SER A 225 3.02 -9.23 -9.41
CA SER A 225 4.17 -8.44 -9.85
C SER A 225 5.44 -8.65 -9.02
N HIS A 226 5.44 -9.63 -8.09
CA HIS A 226 6.63 -10.03 -7.31
C HIS A 226 7.55 -10.97 -8.09
N GLU A 227 8.86 -10.98 -7.77
CA GLU A 227 9.79 -12.01 -8.29
C GLU A 227 9.26 -13.42 -7.96
N PRO A 228 9.34 -14.39 -8.86
CA PRO A 228 10.12 -14.48 -10.11
C PRO A 228 9.41 -13.90 -11.35
N PHE A 229 8.31 -13.12 -11.22
CA PHE A 229 7.57 -12.50 -12.32
C PHE A 229 6.92 -13.52 -13.26
N GLU A 230 6.49 -14.64 -12.73
CA GLU A 230 5.80 -15.70 -13.45
C GLU A 230 4.29 -15.50 -13.31
N VAL A 231 3.64 -15.16 -14.42
CA VAL A 231 2.20 -14.89 -14.47
C VAL A 231 1.57 -15.61 -15.67
N PRO A 232 0.28 -15.98 -15.61
CA PRO A 232 -0.42 -16.64 -16.73
C PRO A 232 -0.84 -15.60 -17.79
N TYR A 233 0.11 -14.78 -18.23
CA TYR A 233 -0.12 -13.65 -19.14
C TYR A 233 1.14 -13.38 -19.96
N HIS A 234 0.99 -13.16 -21.27
CA HIS A 234 2.12 -13.03 -22.19
C HIS A 234 1.85 -11.92 -23.22
N ARG A 235 1.72 -10.70 -22.76
CA ARG A 235 1.54 -9.53 -23.63
C ARG A 235 2.88 -8.88 -24.02
N LEU A 236 3.85 -8.90 -23.11
CA LEU A 236 5.17 -8.29 -23.31
C LEU A 236 6.24 -9.39 -23.25
N GLU A 237 7.33 -9.21 -24.03
CA GLU A 237 8.44 -10.19 -24.08
C GLU A 237 9.25 -10.22 -22.78
N ASP A 238 9.54 -9.03 -22.20
CA ASP A 238 10.25 -8.95 -20.91
C ASP A 238 9.29 -9.33 -19.79
N LYS A 239 9.66 -10.37 -19.06
CA LYS A 239 8.83 -10.94 -17.98
C LYS A 239 8.56 -9.94 -16.84
N ILE A 240 9.49 -8.98 -16.58
CA ILE A 240 9.31 -7.99 -15.51
C ILE A 240 8.16 -7.05 -15.88
N PRO A 241 8.23 -6.22 -16.95
CA PRO A 241 7.09 -5.40 -17.33
C PRO A 241 5.82 -6.21 -17.61
N ASN A 242 5.96 -7.47 -18.10
CA ASN A 242 4.80 -8.31 -18.34
C ASN A 242 4.03 -8.69 -17.07
N ALA A 243 4.72 -8.91 -15.95
CA ALA A 243 4.06 -9.17 -14.66
C ALA A 243 3.29 -7.93 -14.13
N PHE A 244 3.86 -6.73 -14.31
CA PHE A 244 3.16 -5.48 -13.99
C PHE A 244 1.97 -5.24 -14.93
N ALA A 245 2.11 -5.57 -16.21
CA ALA A 245 1.01 -5.51 -17.17
C ALA A 245 -0.14 -6.48 -16.83
N TYR A 246 0.18 -7.63 -16.26
CA TYR A 246 -0.84 -8.57 -15.77
C TYR A 246 -1.61 -8.00 -14.57
N THR A 247 -0.93 -7.45 -13.57
CA THR A 247 -1.58 -6.80 -12.43
C THR A 247 -2.45 -5.60 -12.89
N ASP A 248 -1.97 -4.81 -13.87
CA ASP A 248 -2.74 -3.72 -14.48
C ASP A 248 -4.02 -4.21 -15.17
N GLU A 249 -3.94 -5.31 -15.92
CA GLU A 249 -5.10 -5.95 -16.57
C GLU A 249 -6.14 -6.40 -15.53
N CYS A 250 -5.69 -7.03 -14.44
CA CYS A 250 -6.55 -7.47 -13.34
C CYS A 250 -7.22 -6.28 -12.66
N LEU A 251 -6.46 -5.22 -12.36
CA LEU A 251 -6.97 -3.99 -11.78
C LEU A 251 -8.02 -3.32 -12.69
N GLY A 252 -7.69 -3.18 -13.98
CA GLY A 252 -8.60 -2.55 -14.95
C GLY A 252 -9.94 -3.26 -15.05
N LYS A 253 -9.92 -4.58 -15.23
CA LYS A 253 -11.13 -5.42 -15.26
C LYS A 253 -11.93 -5.33 -13.97
N PHE A 254 -11.26 -5.37 -12.83
CA PHE A 254 -11.90 -5.24 -11.52
C PHE A 254 -12.62 -3.90 -11.38
N ILE A 255 -11.96 -2.79 -11.65
CA ILE A 255 -12.54 -1.44 -11.54
C ILE A 255 -13.72 -1.29 -12.49
N ASP A 256 -13.59 -1.73 -13.76
CA ASP A 256 -14.67 -1.60 -14.75
C ASP A 256 -15.92 -2.40 -14.35
N ARG A 257 -15.75 -3.58 -13.75
CA ARG A 257 -16.86 -4.37 -13.20
C ARG A 257 -17.45 -3.72 -11.94
N LEU A 258 -16.59 -3.19 -11.06
CA LEU A 258 -17.02 -2.56 -9.81
C LEU A 258 -17.85 -1.30 -10.05
N LYS A 259 -17.54 -0.53 -11.10
CA LYS A 259 -18.34 0.62 -11.56
C LYS A 259 -19.79 0.26 -11.87
N GLN A 260 -20.09 -0.99 -12.23
CA GLN A 260 -21.43 -1.46 -12.55
C GLN A 260 -22.22 -1.89 -11.31
N THR A 261 -21.65 -1.81 -10.12
CA THR A 261 -22.29 -2.22 -8.85
C THR A 261 -22.79 -1.02 -8.06
N PRO A 262 -23.83 -1.20 -7.24
CA PRO A 262 -24.29 -0.15 -6.31
C PRO A 262 -23.22 0.30 -5.32
N ALA A 263 -22.26 -0.59 -4.99
CA ALA A 263 -21.15 -0.28 -4.07
C ALA A 263 -20.27 0.86 -4.56
N TRP A 264 -20.18 1.08 -5.88
CA TRP A 264 -19.37 2.13 -6.48
C TRP A 264 -19.76 3.55 -6.04
N LYS A 265 -21.05 3.81 -5.84
CA LYS A 265 -21.62 5.16 -5.63
C LYS A 265 -20.92 5.93 -4.50
N ASP A 266 -20.73 5.29 -3.36
CA ASP A 266 -20.15 5.90 -2.17
C ASP A 266 -18.75 5.33 -1.85
N LEU A 267 -18.06 4.82 -2.86
CA LEU A 267 -16.77 4.18 -2.73
C LEU A 267 -15.64 5.13 -3.06
N LEU A 268 -14.64 5.18 -2.19
CA LEU A 268 -13.32 5.71 -2.46
C LEU A 268 -12.35 4.54 -2.65
N VAL A 269 -11.78 4.42 -3.84
CA VAL A 269 -10.69 3.47 -4.14
C VAL A 269 -9.38 4.24 -4.16
N ILE A 270 -8.41 3.80 -3.39
CA ILE A 270 -7.07 4.37 -3.33
C ILE A 270 -6.11 3.30 -3.87
N CYS A 271 -5.48 3.57 -5.00
CA CYS A 271 -4.46 2.71 -5.60
C CYS A 271 -3.09 3.35 -5.40
N LEU A 272 -2.19 2.63 -4.74
CA LEU A 272 -0.78 3.01 -4.58
C LEU A 272 0.04 1.74 -4.36
N PRO A 273 1.35 1.72 -4.70
CA PRO A 273 2.19 0.58 -4.37
C PRO A 273 2.63 0.61 -2.89
N ASP A 274 3.01 -0.56 -2.39
CA ASP A 274 3.72 -0.69 -1.11
C ASP A 274 5.14 -0.13 -1.18
N HIS A 275 5.80 -0.29 -2.32
CA HIS A 275 7.09 0.31 -2.66
C HIS A 275 7.25 0.40 -4.18
N SER A 276 8.29 1.08 -4.64
CA SER A 276 8.71 1.04 -6.04
C SER A 276 9.65 -0.13 -6.30
N PHE A 277 9.75 -0.54 -7.57
CA PHE A 277 10.71 -1.54 -8.02
C PHE A 277 11.87 -0.87 -8.77
N TYR A 278 13.11 -1.30 -8.48
CA TYR A 278 14.31 -0.80 -9.14
C TYR A 278 14.38 -1.32 -10.59
N TYR A 279 13.86 -0.51 -11.50
CA TYR A 279 13.81 -0.84 -12.93
C TYR A 279 13.89 0.45 -13.81
N PRO A 280 14.60 0.47 -14.94
CA PRO A 280 15.62 -0.52 -15.27
C PRO A 280 16.75 -0.51 -14.23
N ARG A 281 17.46 -1.63 -14.07
CA ARG A 281 18.52 -1.78 -13.05
C ARG A 281 19.81 -1.04 -13.50
N GLU A 282 19.69 0.28 -13.67
CA GLU A 282 20.75 1.15 -14.14
C GLU A 282 21.02 2.31 -13.17
N GLY A 283 22.27 2.55 -12.86
CA GLY A 283 22.68 3.60 -11.94
C GLY A 283 22.58 3.20 -10.47
N SER A 284 22.52 4.19 -9.56
CA SER A 284 22.35 3.94 -8.13
C SER A 284 20.89 3.76 -7.75
N ASN A 285 20.59 2.72 -6.98
CA ASN A 285 19.24 2.50 -6.42
C ASN A 285 18.83 3.57 -5.38
N ALA A 286 19.73 4.46 -4.98
CA ALA A 286 19.42 5.60 -4.12
C ALA A 286 18.85 6.80 -4.88
N MET A 287 18.74 6.74 -6.22
CA MET A 287 18.18 7.85 -6.99
C MET A 287 16.67 8.02 -6.70
N PRO A 288 16.17 9.26 -6.51
CA PRO A 288 14.75 9.53 -6.21
C PRO A 288 13.78 8.89 -7.19
N ARG A 289 14.13 8.78 -8.48
CA ARG A 289 13.28 8.15 -9.52
C ARG A 289 12.86 6.72 -9.17
N PHE A 290 13.68 5.99 -8.40
CA PHE A 290 13.37 4.61 -7.98
C PHE A 290 12.46 4.51 -6.76
N TYR A 291 12.08 5.65 -6.20
CA TYR A 291 11.07 5.76 -5.14
C TYR A 291 9.80 6.45 -5.63
N HIS A 292 9.79 6.93 -6.88
CA HIS A 292 8.62 7.55 -7.49
C HIS A 292 7.53 6.51 -7.71
N ILE A 293 6.34 6.77 -7.19
CA ILE A 293 5.19 5.86 -7.20
C ILE A 293 3.92 6.56 -7.66
N PRO A 294 3.01 5.85 -8.34
CA PRO A 294 1.68 6.37 -8.60
C PRO A 294 0.82 6.38 -7.33
N LEU A 295 0.01 7.40 -7.16
CA LEU A 295 -1.10 7.42 -6.22
C LEU A 295 -2.35 7.90 -6.95
N LEU A 296 -3.41 7.12 -6.89
CA LEU A 296 -4.65 7.40 -7.61
C LEU A 296 -5.86 7.18 -6.71
N TRP A 297 -6.73 8.18 -6.61
CA TRP A 297 -8.02 8.09 -5.93
C TRP A 297 -9.13 8.02 -6.95
N LEU A 298 -9.94 6.98 -6.90
CA LEU A 298 -11.04 6.68 -7.79
C LEU A 298 -12.33 6.45 -7.00
N GLY A 299 -13.43 6.27 -7.69
CA GLY A 299 -14.70 5.85 -7.12
C GLY A 299 -15.78 6.90 -7.24
N GLY A 300 -17.02 6.48 -7.03
CA GLY A 300 -18.16 7.36 -7.07
C GLY A 300 -18.18 8.43 -5.96
N ALA A 301 -17.36 8.24 -4.92
CA ALA A 301 -17.16 9.26 -3.89
C ALA A 301 -16.28 10.42 -4.33
N VAL A 302 -15.50 10.29 -5.40
CA VAL A 302 -14.64 11.35 -5.95
C VAL A 302 -15.50 12.34 -6.73
N LYS A 303 -15.36 13.65 -6.46
CA LYS A 303 -16.17 14.70 -7.10
C LYS A 303 -15.91 14.84 -8.60
N GLN A 304 -14.64 14.91 -8.96
CA GLN A 304 -14.19 15.10 -10.33
C GLN A 304 -12.74 14.69 -10.50
N PRO A 305 -12.32 14.33 -11.71
CA PRO A 305 -10.92 14.08 -12.01
C PRO A 305 -10.07 15.33 -11.76
N MET A 306 -8.86 15.11 -11.24
CA MET A 306 -7.90 16.16 -10.93
C MET A 306 -6.48 15.60 -10.98
N GLN A 307 -5.52 16.41 -11.40
CA GLN A 307 -4.10 16.11 -11.22
C GLN A 307 -3.53 16.94 -10.08
N VAL A 308 -2.76 16.31 -9.21
CA VAL A 308 -2.07 16.93 -8.08
C VAL A 308 -0.58 16.68 -8.25
N ASP A 309 0.19 17.75 -8.39
CA ASP A 309 1.64 17.71 -8.60
C ASP A 309 2.47 18.10 -7.35
N LYS A 310 1.79 18.37 -6.25
CA LYS A 310 2.43 18.60 -4.94
C LYS A 310 3.20 17.35 -4.51
N ILE A 311 4.40 17.55 -3.99
CA ILE A 311 5.23 16.44 -3.47
C ILE A 311 4.54 15.79 -2.28
N MET A 312 4.40 14.49 -2.34
CA MET A 312 3.82 13.65 -1.28
C MET A 312 4.74 12.47 -0.97
N ASN A 313 4.59 11.95 0.22
CA ASN A 313 5.18 10.70 0.63
C ASN A 313 4.07 9.66 0.93
N GLN A 314 4.37 8.40 0.76
CA GLN A 314 3.49 7.28 1.10
C GLN A 314 2.97 7.36 2.55
N THR A 315 3.78 7.87 3.48
CA THR A 315 3.41 8.06 4.89
C THR A 315 2.32 9.09 5.11
N ASP A 316 2.13 10.03 4.18
CA ASP A 316 1.13 11.08 4.32
C ASP A 316 -0.29 10.52 4.25
N LEU A 317 -0.49 9.37 3.58
CA LEU A 317 -1.78 8.70 3.55
C LEU A 317 -2.23 8.32 4.98
N GLY A 318 -1.34 7.73 5.78
CA GLY A 318 -1.64 7.36 7.18
C GLY A 318 -2.01 8.56 8.04
N SER A 319 -1.32 9.68 7.90
CA SER A 319 -1.57 10.90 8.68
C SER A 319 -2.95 11.51 8.40
N HIS A 320 -3.43 11.44 7.16
CA HIS A 320 -4.77 11.89 6.78
C HIS A 320 -5.90 11.10 7.45
N PHE A 321 -5.66 9.83 7.75
CA PHE A 321 -6.67 8.93 8.33
C PHE A 321 -6.56 8.78 9.86
N VAL A 322 -5.43 9.12 10.47
CA VAL A 322 -5.16 8.90 11.90
C VAL A 322 -5.29 10.14 12.75
N GLY A 323 -5.26 11.34 12.16
CA GLY A 323 -5.42 12.62 12.87
C GLY A 323 -6.74 12.67 13.63
N ALA A 324 -6.70 13.21 14.87
CA ALA A 324 -7.79 13.22 15.85
C ALA A 324 -9.09 13.93 15.40
N ALA A 325 -9.17 14.43 14.21
CA ALA A 325 -10.33 15.07 13.61
C ALA A 325 -10.75 14.35 12.32
N TRP A 326 -11.12 13.09 12.42
CA TRP A 326 -11.90 12.39 11.39
C TRP A 326 -13.29 13.00 11.25
N VAL A 327 -13.36 14.29 11.10
CA VAL A 327 -14.57 15.05 10.84
C VAL A 327 -14.59 15.41 9.36
N GLY A 328 -14.81 14.38 8.52
CA GLY A 328 -15.50 14.57 7.26
C GLY A 328 -14.89 15.49 6.19
N THR A 329 -13.60 15.78 6.23
CA THR A 329 -12.96 16.62 5.22
C THR A 329 -11.78 15.87 4.61
N TYR A 330 -12.06 15.09 3.57
CA TYR A 330 -11.02 14.60 2.67
C TYR A 330 -10.58 15.78 1.81
N CYS A 331 -9.58 16.49 2.31
CA CYS A 331 -9.07 17.69 1.69
C CYS A 331 -7.64 17.44 1.23
N ILE A 332 -7.34 17.95 0.05
CA ILE A 332 -5.97 18.04 -0.45
C ILE A 332 -5.53 19.48 -0.26
N TYR A 333 -4.38 19.69 0.37
CA TYR A 333 -3.71 20.98 0.38
C TYR A 333 -3.04 21.15 -0.98
N VAL A 334 -3.42 22.17 -1.72
CA VAL A 334 -2.89 22.51 -3.05
C VAL A 334 -1.97 23.70 -2.98
#